data_ad0db3638d01048935480e0ba256eee2
#
_entry.id   ad0db3638d01048935480e0ba256eee2
#
_cell.length_a   1.000
_cell.length_b   1.000
_cell.length_c   1.000
_cell.angle_alpha   90.00
_cell.angle_beta   90.00
_cell.angle_gamma   90.00
#
_symmetry.space_group_name_H-M   'P 1'
#
loop_
_entity.id
_entity.type
_entity.pdbx_description
1 polymer ?
#
loop_
_entity_poly.entity_id
_entity_poly.type
_entity_poly.pdbx_seq_one_letter_code
_entity_poly.pdbx_strand_id
1 'polypeptide(L)'
;MAGRQPLVDSLRAHLSARERPDHQRLAVVVGPPGAGKTSLILRAAHGLRDRFPDGQIFVDLHPPASAPLTPDRLVRRVLRSLGGTPAPDGPEEAGARLRDMLSRRRVLVVLDNADTEAQVRPLLVDDVRSAVLVAARRELSALPGQFAHHVGALGRADAHQMLEDLVGTARTRAERSAATAVVEFCARLPLALHIAGLWLSTRPHRSLRDLAHRLADEEQRIRFLRVGDLSLQDSVAAYHRALPAHIAAPLHRLVDLRGDFGTAEVMARVTPSREHAVDLLDELLYRQVTHVSGTGDDGGATRYRLHDAVRLYTAHCVPGPPGLHAPAA
;
A
#
# COMPACT_ATOMS: atom_id res chain seq x y z
N MET A 1 -15.16 -8.18 2.67
CA MET A 1 -13.71 -8.03 2.39
C MET A 1 -13.04 -9.32 2.80
N ALA A 2 -12.70 -10.15 1.83
CA ALA A 2 -12.10 -11.45 2.12
C ALA A 2 -10.81 -11.28 2.96
N GLY A 3 -10.69 -12.03 4.06
CA GLY A 3 -9.49 -12.11 4.90
C GLY A 3 -9.06 -10.86 5.68
N ARG A 4 -9.80 -9.74 5.60
CA ARG A 4 -9.37 -8.47 6.23
C ARG A 4 -10.27 -8.01 7.39
N GLN A 5 -11.33 -8.76 7.70
CA GLN A 5 -12.25 -8.36 8.76
C GLN A 5 -11.57 -8.26 10.15
N PRO A 6 -10.70 -9.19 10.56
CA PRO A 6 -10.01 -9.07 11.86
C PRO A 6 -9.17 -7.78 11.96
N LEU A 7 -8.53 -7.37 10.84
CA LEU A 7 -7.74 -6.15 10.80
C LEU A 7 -8.61 -4.89 10.87
N VAL A 8 -9.76 -4.89 10.18
CA VAL A 8 -10.74 -3.80 10.29
C VAL A 8 -11.23 -3.65 11.73
N ASP A 9 -11.52 -4.76 12.39
CA ASP A 9 -12.01 -4.75 13.77
C ASP A 9 -10.92 -4.31 14.76
N SER A 10 -9.67 -4.71 14.54
CA SER A 10 -8.51 -4.27 15.32
C SER A 10 -8.27 -2.75 15.19
N LEU A 11 -8.33 -2.21 13.96
CA LEU A 11 -8.22 -0.76 13.72
C LEU A 11 -9.35 0.01 14.42
N ARG A 12 -10.59 -0.50 14.34
CA ARG A 12 -11.74 0.12 15.00
C ARG A 12 -11.60 0.08 16.51
N ALA A 13 -11.21 -1.04 17.07
CA ALA A 13 -11.00 -1.19 18.51
C ALA A 13 -9.95 -0.19 19.01
N HIS A 14 -8.79 -0.10 18.32
CA HIS A 14 -7.73 0.85 18.67
C HIS A 14 -8.22 2.31 18.61
N LEU A 15 -8.86 2.73 17.52
CA LEU A 15 -9.33 4.10 17.33
C LEU A 15 -10.53 4.47 18.20
N SER A 16 -11.24 3.47 18.77
CA SER A 16 -12.39 3.65 19.68
C SER A 16 -12.02 3.60 21.16
N ALA A 17 -10.82 3.16 21.50
CA ALA A 17 -10.41 2.95 22.90
C ALA A 17 -10.47 4.26 23.70
N ARG A 18 -11.17 4.24 24.86
CA ARG A 18 -11.39 5.42 25.71
C ARG A 18 -10.32 5.59 26.80
N GLU A 19 -9.50 4.59 27.08
CA GLU A 19 -8.78 4.46 28.38
C GLU A 19 -7.26 4.59 28.27
N ARG A 20 -6.73 5.28 27.28
CA ARG A 20 -5.28 5.56 27.21
C ARG A 20 -5.06 7.07 27.19
N PRO A 21 -4.97 7.72 28.36
CA PRO A 21 -4.81 9.18 28.45
C PRO A 21 -3.52 9.69 27.79
N ASP A 22 -2.51 8.83 27.62
CA ASP A 22 -1.18 9.23 27.15
C ASP A 22 -0.89 8.85 25.68
N HIS A 23 -1.88 8.34 24.94
CA HIS A 23 -1.64 7.89 23.57
C HIS A 23 -2.58 8.53 22.56
N GLN A 24 -1.99 9.14 21.57
CA GLN A 24 -2.70 9.59 20.37
C GLN A 24 -3.43 8.43 19.72
N ARG A 25 -4.68 8.66 19.31
CA ARG A 25 -5.43 7.67 18.52
C ARG A 25 -4.95 7.68 17.08
N LEU A 26 -3.77 7.15 16.85
CA LEU A 26 -3.13 7.05 15.55
C LEU A 26 -3.03 5.59 15.13
N ALA A 27 -3.62 5.26 13.99
CA ALA A 27 -3.41 3.97 13.34
C ALA A 27 -2.81 4.17 11.95
N VAL A 28 -1.80 3.38 11.62
CA VAL A 28 -1.10 3.43 10.33
C VAL A 28 -1.19 2.08 9.65
N VAL A 29 -1.67 2.05 8.42
CA VAL A 29 -1.73 0.87 7.57
C VAL A 29 -0.66 1.00 6.49
N VAL A 30 0.32 0.10 6.51
CA VAL A 30 1.48 0.11 5.60
C VAL A 30 1.42 -1.11 4.67
N GLY A 31 1.92 -0.99 3.45
CA GLY A 31 2.01 -2.12 2.53
C GLY A 31 2.23 -1.71 1.08
N PRO A 32 2.50 -2.69 0.20
CA PRO A 32 2.81 -2.46 -1.21
C PRO A 32 1.61 -1.88 -1.99
N PRO A 33 1.86 -1.34 -3.20
CA PRO A 33 0.79 -0.92 -4.09
C PRO A 33 -0.13 -2.10 -4.44
N GLY A 34 -1.43 -1.84 -4.53
CA GLY A 34 -2.44 -2.87 -4.83
C GLY A 34 -2.86 -3.76 -3.65
N ALA A 35 -2.24 -3.64 -2.45
CA ALA A 35 -2.59 -4.42 -1.27
C ALA A 35 -3.96 -4.07 -0.63
N GLY A 36 -4.62 -3.01 -1.10
CA GLY A 36 -5.96 -2.62 -0.64
C GLY A 36 -5.98 -1.74 0.61
N LYS A 37 -4.91 -1.00 0.90
CA LYS A 37 -4.80 -0.07 2.06
C LYS A 37 -5.96 0.93 2.10
N THR A 38 -6.18 1.65 1.00
CA THR A 38 -7.27 2.64 0.88
C THR A 38 -8.63 2.03 1.20
N SER A 39 -8.94 0.87 0.63
CA SER A 39 -10.22 0.18 0.88
C SER A 39 -10.35 -0.24 2.34
N LEU A 40 -9.24 -0.64 2.98
CA LEU A 40 -9.20 -1.05 4.37
C LEU A 40 -9.50 0.13 5.30
N ILE A 41 -8.79 1.26 5.12
CA ILE A 41 -8.99 2.45 5.97
C ILE A 41 -10.39 3.04 5.79
N LEU A 42 -10.92 3.07 4.57
CA LEU A 42 -12.30 3.53 4.31
C LEU A 42 -13.34 2.62 4.98
N ARG A 43 -13.12 1.30 4.93
CA ARG A 43 -14.02 0.33 5.62
C ARG A 43 -13.98 0.48 7.14
N ALA A 44 -12.78 0.69 7.70
CA ALA A 44 -12.62 0.95 9.12
C ALA A 44 -13.31 2.27 9.52
N ALA A 45 -13.05 3.35 8.79
CA ALA A 45 -13.64 4.66 9.01
C ALA A 45 -15.18 4.63 8.93
N HIS A 46 -15.74 3.96 7.92
CA HIS A 46 -17.20 3.84 7.79
C HIS A 46 -17.86 3.24 9.04
N GLY A 47 -17.25 2.26 9.67
CA GLY A 47 -17.79 1.65 10.90
C GLY A 47 -17.51 2.45 12.17
N LEU A 48 -16.84 3.60 12.08
CA LEU A 48 -16.53 4.49 13.18
C LEU A 48 -17.38 5.77 13.19
N ARG A 49 -18.38 5.90 12.31
CA ARG A 49 -19.21 7.13 12.19
C ARG A 49 -19.82 7.56 13.52
N ASP A 50 -20.39 6.64 14.28
CA ASP A 50 -21.03 6.94 15.56
C ASP A 50 -20.04 7.34 16.66
N ARG A 51 -18.75 7.02 16.48
CA ARG A 51 -17.68 7.38 17.42
C ARG A 51 -17.12 8.77 17.17
N PHE A 52 -17.25 9.27 15.93
CA PHE A 52 -16.78 10.58 15.49
C PHE A 52 -17.92 11.40 14.91
N PRO A 53 -18.88 11.83 15.77
CA PRO A 53 -20.11 12.51 15.33
C PRO A 53 -19.87 13.88 14.72
N ASP A 54 -18.72 14.53 15.04
CA ASP A 54 -18.38 15.85 14.51
C ASP A 54 -17.78 15.77 13.08
N GLY A 55 -17.65 14.54 12.54
CA GLY A 55 -17.34 14.29 11.15
C GLY A 55 -16.15 13.37 10.91
N GLN A 56 -16.02 12.98 9.63
CA GLN A 56 -14.89 12.25 9.11
C GLN A 56 -14.34 13.00 7.91
N ILE A 57 -13.03 13.26 7.90
CA ILE A 57 -12.36 14.02 6.86
C ILE A 57 -11.41 13.08 6.11
N PHE A 58 -11.66 12.87 4.83
CA PHE A 58 -10.75 12.09 3.97
C PHE A 58 -9.86 13.03 3.15
N VAL A 59 -8.54 12.76 3.18
CA VAL A 59 -7.56 13.50 2.39
C VAL A 59 -6.64 12.51 1.69
N ASP A 60 -6.63 12.55 0.37
CA ASP A 60 -5.57 11.94 -0.43
C ASP A 60 -4.37 12.91 -0.47
N LEU A 61 -3.23 12.44 0.03
CA LEU A 61 -1.98 13.20 0.09
C LEU A 61 -1.20 13.20 -1.22
N HIS A 62 -1.58 12.33 -2.16
CA HIS A 62 -0.96 12.19 -3.47
C HIS A 62 -2.03 12.12 -4.58
N PRO A 63 -2.85 13.19 -4.74
CA PRO A 63 -3.91 13.16 -5.72
C PRO A 63 -3.34 13.01 -7.14
N PRO A 64 -4.05 12.27 -8.02
CA PRO A 64 -3.63 12.09 -9.41
C PRO A 64 -3.36 13.42 -10.11
N ALA A 65 -2.29 13.48 -10.91
CA ALA A 65 -1.87 14.65 -11.68
C ALA A 65 -1.52 15.91 -10.85
N SER A 66 -1.35 15.79 -9.54
CA SER A 66 -0.98 16.89 -8.65
C SER A 66 0.30 16.57 -7.89
N ALA A 67 1.03 17.61 -7.47
CA ALA A 67 2.14 17.44 -6.54
C ALA A 67 1.64 16.94 -5.17
N PRO A 68 2.46 16.17 -4.43
CA PRO A 68 2.14 15.75 -3.07
C PRO A 68 1.72 16.94 -2.20
N LEU A 69 0.74 16.71 -1.33
CA LEU A 69 0.30 17.73 -0.39
C LEU A 69 1.39 17.98 0.66
N THR A 70 1.83 19.24 0.75
CA THR A 70 2.71 19.69 1.83
C THR A 70 1.96 19.70 3.16
N PRO A 71 2.66 19.62 4.30
CA PRO A 71 2.04 19.71 5.63
C PRO A 71 1.14 20.95 5.80
N ASP A 72 1.58 22.13 5.34
CA ASP A 72 0.78 23.35 5.42
C ASP A 72 -0.52 23.25 4.59
N ARG A 73 -0.43 22.76 3.35
CA ARG A 73 -1.62 22.57 2.51
C ARG A 73 -2.60 21.57 3.12
N LEU A 74 -2.10 20.52 3.78
CA LEU A 74 -2.92 19.55 4.50
C LEU A 74 -3.66 20.23 5.66
N VAL A 75 -2.94 20.97 6.51
CA VAL A 75 -3.51 21.72 7.65
C VAL A 75 -4.63 22.63 7.17
N ARG A 76 -4.39 23.44 6.14
CA ARG A 76 -5.38 24.34 5.57
C ARG A 76 -6.60 23.61 4.98
N ARG A 77 -6.37 22.44 4.37
CA ARG A 77 -7.45 21.61 3.82
C ARG A 77 -8.35 21.07 4.94
N VAL A 78 -7.74 20.52 6.00
CA VAL A 78 -8.49 20.01 7.16
C VAL A 78 -9.25 21.12 7.88
N LEU A 79 -8.63 22.29 8.11
CA LEU A 79 -9.28 23.46 8.70
C LEU A 79 -10.53 23.88 7.91
N ARG A 80 -10.44 23.95 6.59
CA ARG A 80 -11.59 24.26 5.73
C ARG A 80 -12.71 23.23 5.85
N SER A 81 -12.36 21.96 5.91
CA SER A 81 -13.34 20.87 6.07
C SER A 81 -14.05 20.91 7.44
N LEU A 82 -13.38 21.44 8.46
CA LEU A 82 -13.97 21.64 9.79
C LEU A 82 -14.90 22.89 9.89
N GLY A 83 -15.13 23.60 8.80
CA GLY A 83 -15.98 24.80 8.79
C GLY A 83 -15.30 26.03 9.39
N GLY A 84 -13.98 26.06 9.41
CA GLY A 84 -13.20 27.22 9.89
C GLY A 84 -13.33 28.42 8.96
N THR A 85 -13.34 29.64 9.52
CA THR A 85 -13.00 30.88 8.80
C THR A 85 -11.66 30.72 8.07
N PRO A 86 -11.31 31.57 7.11
CA PRO A 86 -10.05 31.47 6.39
C PRO A 86 -8.89 31.10 7.32
N ALA A 87 -8.10 30.12 6.91
CA ALA A 87 -6.96 29.69 7.73
C ALA A 87 -6.03 30.90 7.93
N PRO A 88 -5.40 31.06 9.11
CA PRO A 88 -4.39 32.09 9.34
C PRO A 88 -3.30 32.01 8.27
N ASP A 89 -2.66 33.15 7.96
CA ASP A 89 -1.63 33.18 6.91
C ASP A 89 -0.35 32.45 7.34
N GLY A 90 -0.01 32.46 8.63
CA GLY A 90 1.13 31.76 9.19
C GLY A 90 0.91 30.24 9.34
N PRO A 91 1.88 29.38 8.93
CA PRO A 91 1.77 27.94 9.09
C PRO A 91 1.71 27.50 10.55
N GLU A 92 2.38 28.18 11.47
CA GLU A 92 2.37 27.89 12.91
C GLU A 92 0.99 28.19 13.53
N GLU A 93 0.40 29.34 13.19
CA GLU A 93 -0.92 29.72 13.66
C GLU A 93 -2.00 28.80 13.11
N ALA A 94 -1.89 28.42 11.83
CA ALA A 94 -2.79 27.45 11.21
C ALA A 94 -2.69 26.08 11.91
N GLY A 95 -1.48 25.61 12.24
CA GLY A 95 -1.24 24.40 13.00
C GLY A 95 -1.80 24.45 14.40
N ALA A 96 -1.58 25.56 15.14
CA ALA A 96 -2.12 25.76 16.48
C ALA A 96 -3.65 25.76 16.48
N ARG A 97 -4.27 26.46 15.52
CA ARG A 97 -5.73 26.48 15.36
C ARG A 97 -6.30 25.10 15.04
N LEU A 98 -5.62 24.33 14.18
CA LEU A 98 -6.06 22.98 13.87
C LEU A 98 -6.06 22.10 15.11
N ARG A 99 -4.99 22.15 15.91
CA ARG A 99 -4.90 21.41 17.18
C ARG A 99 -6.01 21.80 18.15
N ASP A 100 -6.27 23.09 18.33
CA ASP A 100 -7.38 23.56 19.18
C ASP A 100 -8.74 23.04 18.67
N MET A 101 -8.97 23.04 17.36
CA MET A 101 -10.23 22.53 16.80
C MET A 101 -10.38 21.03 16.97
N LEU A 102 -9.30 20.25 16.78
CA LEU A 102 -9.31 18.79 16.93
C LEU A 102 -9.45 18.37 18.41
N SER A 103 -8.87 19.13 19.36
CA SER A 103 -8.97 18.82 20.79
C SER A 103 -10.39 19.00 21.35
N ARG A 104 -11.19 19.88 20.74
CA ARG A 104 -12.59 20.16 21.16
C ARG A 104 -13.62 19.29 20.45
N ARG A 105 -13.26 18.55 19.42
CA ARG A 105 -14.18 17.81 18.55
C ARG A 105 -13.85 16.32 18.52
N ARG A 106 -14.84 15.53 18.14
CA ARG A 106 -14.70 14.10 17.85
C ARG A 106 -14.66 13.90 16.35
N VAL A 107 -13.49 14.08 15.76
CA VAL A 107 -13.27 14.00 14.31
C VAL A 107 -12.32 12.84 14.01
N LEU A 108 -12.61 12.07 12.96
CA LEU A 108 -11.68 11.11 12.38
C LEU A 108 -11.05 11.72 11.12
N VAL A 109 -9.75 11.94 11.17
CA VAL A 109 -8.99 12.33 9.96
C VAL A 109 -8.42 11.08 9.33
N VAL A 110 -8.76 10.85 8.06
CA VAL A 110 -8.33 9.69 7.25
C VAL A 110 -7.40 10.20 6.17
N LEU A 111 -6.13 9.80 6.22
CA LEU A 111 -5.11 10.15 5.26
C LEU A 111 -4.77 8.97 4.37
N ASP A 112 -4.82 9.16 3.07
CA ASP A 112 -4.38 8.17 2.11
C ASP A 112 -3.08 8.59 1.41
N ASN A 113 -2.26 7.62 1.03
CA ASN A 113 -1.01 7.83 0.33
C ASN A 113 0.02 8.68 1.09
N ALA A 114 0.13 8.54 2.41
CA ALA A 114 1.16 9.22 3.20
C ALA A 114 2.57 8.71 2.85
N ASP A 115 3.50 9.66 2.68
CA ASP A 115 4.90 9.38 2.36
C ASP A 115 5.86 9.78 3.49
N THR A 116 5.48 10.74 4.34
CA THR A 116 6.37 11.25 5.38
C THR A 116 5.63 11.50 6.69
N GLU A 117 6.36 11.35 7.79
CA GLU A 117 5.87 11.67 9.13
C GLU A 117 5.49 13.16 9.25
N ALA A 118 6.20 14.03 8.54
CA ALA A 118 5.94 15.47 8.51
C ALA A 118 4.52 15.79 8.01
N GLN A 119 3.95 14.96 7.14
CA GLN A 119 2.56 15.10 6.69
C GLN A 119 1.55 14.75 7.79
N VAL A 120 1.89 13.85 8.70
CA VAL A 120 0.97 13.35 9.74
C VAL A 120 1.06 14.17 11.03
N ARG A 121 2.28 14.58 11.42
CA ARG A 121 2.56 15.29 12.69
C ARG A 121 1.64 16.46 13.01
N PRO A 122 1.27 17.35 12.07
CA PRO A 122 0.39 18.49 12.39
C PRO A 122 -0.99 18.12 12.90
N LEU A 123 -1.44 16.87 12.64
CA LEU A 123 -2.74 16.33 13.04
C LEU A 123 -2.71 15.62 14.39
N LEU A 124 -1.53 15.41 14.94
CA LEU A 124 -1.36 14.73 16.21
C LEU A 124 -1.61 15.72 17.34
N VAL A 125 -2.61 15.42 18.13
CA VAL A 125 -2.99 16.19 19.33
C VAL A 125 -2.98 15.29 20.55
N ASP A 126 -2.57 15.82 21.69
CA ASP A 126 -2.49 15.05 22.94
C ASP A 126 -3.89 14.75 23.55
N ASP A 127 -4.95 15.16 22.86
CA ASP A 127 -6.34 14.90 23.27
C ASP A 127 -6.89 13.64 22.58
N VAL A 128 -7.56 12.83 23.37
CA VAL A 128 -8.14 11.53 22.99
C VAL A 128 -9.49 11.61 22.26
N ARG A 129 -9.99 12.80 21.91
CA ARG A 129 -11.32 12.96 21.28
C ARG A 129 -11.30 12.66 19.80
N SER A 130 -10.34 13.22 19.08
CA SER A 130 -10.14 13.00 17.65
C SER A 130 -9.17 11.83 17.41
N ALA A 131 -9.16 11.30 16.18
CA ALA A 131 -8.28 10.22 15.78
C ALA A 131 -7.75 10.42 14.36
N VAL A 132 -6.60 9.82 14.08
CA VAL A 132 -5.97 9.83 12.76
C VAL A 132 -5.79 8.40 12.27
N LEU A 133 -6.27 8.11 11.05
CA LEU A 133 -6.12 6.83 10.38
C LEU A 133 -5.38 7.05 9.06
N VAL A 134 -4.24 6.41 8.90
CA VAL A 134 -3.31 6.66 7.80
C VAL A 134 -3.11 5.40 6.97
N ALA A 135 -3.17 5.52 5.64
CA ALA A 135 -2.57 4.54 4.73
C ALA A 135 -1.26 5.12 4.19
N ALA A 136 -0.17 4.41 4.44
CA ALA A 136 1.17 4.84 4.09
C ALA A 136 1.81 3.93 3.04
N ARG A 137 2.70 4.52 2.24
CA ARG A 137 3.46 3.82 1.20
C ARG A 137 4.76 3.21 1.73
N ARG A 138 5.23 3.67 2.88
CA ARG A 138 6.41 3.21 3.61
C ARG A 138 6.15 3.25 5.11
N GLU A 139 7.08 2.72 5.87
CA GLU A 139 7.06 2.85 7.32
C GLU A 139 7.08 4.33 7.75
N LEU A 140 6.36 4.66 8.80
CA LEU A 140 6.34 5.98 9.43
C LEU A 140 6.82 5.85 10.89
N SER A 141 8.00 5.24 11.08
CA SER A 141 8.50 4.78 12.38
C SER A 141 8.73 5.90 13.40
N ALA A 142 8.90 7.14 12.94
CA ALA A 142 9.14 8.30 13.83
C ALA A 142 7.85 8.98 14.32
N LEU A 143 6.69 8.36 14.15
CA LEU A 143 5.44 8.84 14.74
C LEU A 143 5.23 8.22 16.13
N PRO A 144 5.03 9.04 17.18
CA PRO A 144 4.84 8.55 18.53
C PRO A 144 3.50 7.82 18.67
N GLY A 145 3.48 6.74 19.46
CA GLY A 145 2.26 6.05 19.86
C GLY A 145 1.45 5.43 18.71
N GLN A 146 2.04 5.27 17.52
CA GLN A 146 1.34 4.70 16.37
C GLN A 146 1.01 3.22 16.57
N PHE A 147 -0.18 2.84 16.12
CA PHE A 147 -0.60 1.46 15.98
C PHE A 147 -0.42 1.05 14.51
N ALA A 148 0.71 0.44 14.20
CA ALA A 148 1.08 0.10 12.83
C ALA A 148 0.57 -1.30 12.44
N HIS A 149 0.00 -1.40 11.25
CA HIS A 149 -0.42 -2.66 10.64
C HIS A 149 0.15 -2.82 9.24
N HIS A 150 0.79 -3.96 9.01
CA HIS A 150 1.29 -4.34 7.70
C HIS A 150 0.24 -5.12 6.92
N VAL A 151 -0.04 -4.68 5.70
CA VAL A 151 -0.94 -5.36 4.78
C VAL A 151 -0.19 -5.75 3.51
N GLY A 152 -0.12 -7.05 3.25
CA GLY A 152 0.49 -7.62 2.05
C GLY A 152 -0.55 -8.24 1.11
N ALA A 153 -0.12 -9.23 0.35
CA ALA A 153 -1.00 -10.08 -0.42
C ALA A 153 -2.01 -10.81 0.49
N LEU A 154 -3.13 -11.21 -0.07
CA LEU A 154 -4.10 -12.05 0.63
C LEU A 154 -3.55 -13.46 0.88
N GLY A 155 -4.04 -14.13 1.93
CA GLY A 155 -3.90 -15.57 2.06
C GLY A 155 -4.51 -16.28 0.86
N ARG A 156 -4.03 -17.50 0.53
CA ARG A 156 -4.54 -18.24 -0.64
C ARG A 156 -6.06 -18.45 -0.57
N ALA A 157 -6.57 -18.86 0.56
CA ALA A 157 -8.01 -19.09 0.74
C ALA A 157 -8.81 -17.80 0.51
N ASP A 158 -8.37 -16.68 1.09
CA ASP A 158 -9.04 -15.39 0.96
C ASP A 158 -8.98 -14.85 -0.47
N ALA A 159 -7.85 -15.06 -1.17
CA ALA A 159 -7.69 -14.67 -2.57
C ALA A 159 -8.62 -15.46 -3.49
N HIS A 160 -8.76 -16.77 -3.25
CA HIS A 160 -9.74 -17.62 -3.95
C HIS A 160 -11.17 -17.18 -3.65
N GLN A 161 -11.50 -16.92 -2.37
CA GLN A 161 -12.83 -16.44 -1.99
C GLN A 161 -13.15 -15.10 -2.66
N MET A 162 -12.19 -14.17 -2.72
CA MET A 162 -12.38 -12.90 -3.38
C MET A 162 -12.66 -13.06 -4.88
N LEU A 163 -11.94 -13.95 -5.56
CA LEU A 163 -12.20 -14.25 -6.97
C LEU A 163 -13.58 -14.90 -7.15
N GLU A 164 -13.94 -15.84 -6.28
CA GLU A 164 -15.24 -16.53 -6.28
C GLU A 164 -16.40 -15.54 -6.07
N ASP A 165 -16.29 -14.61 -5.13
CA ASP A 165 -17.27 -13.55 -4.88
C ASP A 165 -17.51 -12.67 -6.12
N LEU A 166 -16.51 -12.49 -6.97
CA LEU A 166 -16.56 -11.63 -8.15
C LEU A 166 -17.09 -12.35 -9.40
N VAL A 167 -16.76 -13.63 -9.57
CA VAL A 167 -17.07 -14.37 -10.81
C VAL A 167 -18.10 -15.49 -10.63
N GLY A 168 -18.44 -15.81 -9.40
CA GLY A 168 -19.42 -16.83 -9.01
C GLY A 168 -18.81 -18.20 -8.74
N THR A 169 -19.33 -18.88 -7.72
CA THR A 169 -18.89 -20.20 -7.24
C THR A 169 -18.93 -21.28 -8.30
N ALA A 170 -19.99 -21.31 -9.12
CA ALA A 170 -20.14 -22.33 -10.15
C ALA A 170 -18.98 -22.30 -11.17
N ARG A 171 -18.58 -21.09 -11.58
CA ARG A 171 -17.52 -20.86 -12.56
C ARG A 171 -16.14 -21.22 -12.02
N THR A 172 -15.83 -20.81 -10.77
CA THR A 172 -14.56 -21.13 -10.13
C THR A 172 -14.42 -22.64 -9.85
N ARG A 173 -15.51 -23.33 -9.49
CA ARG A 173 -15.52 -24.79 -9.27
C ARG A 173 -15.34 -25.57 -10.57
N ALA A 174 -15.94 -25.11 -11.67
CA ALA A 174 -15.80 -25.76 -12.97
C ALA A 174 -14.38 -25.69 -13.52
N GLU A 175 -13.63 -24.62 -13.20
CA GLU A 175 -12.29 -24.36 -13.72
C GLU A 175 -11.26 -24.14 -12.61
N ARG A 176 -11.20 -25.01 -11.60
CA ARG A 176 -10.39 -24.85 -10.37
C ARG A 176 -8.92 -24.56 -10.62
N SER A 177 -8.28 -25.29 -11.54
CA SER A 177 -6.86 -25.10 -11.87
C SER A 177 -6.61 -23.74 -12.50
N ALA A 178 -7.50 -23.28 -13.38
CA ALA A 178 -7.42 -21.94 -13.97
C ALA A 178 -7.67 -20.84 -12.93
N ALA A 179 -8.64 -21.03 -12.02
CA ALA A 179 -8.88 -20.11 -10.91
C ALA A 179 -7.63 -19.96 -10.01
N THR A 180 -6.97 -21.09 -9.71
CA THR A 180 -5.70 -21.07 -8.96
C THR A 180 -4.61 -20.32 -9.72
N ALA A 181 -4.47 -20.58 -11.01
CA ALA A 181 -3.49 -19.87 -11.84
C ALA A 181 -3.76 -18.34 -11.88
N VAL A 182 -5.01 -17.91 -12.03
CA VAL A 182 -5.39 -16.50 -11.99
C VAL A 182 -5.03 -15.86 -10.64
N VAL A 183 -5.32 -16.55 -9.53
CA VAL A 183 -4.99 -16.07 -8.18
C VAL A 183 -3.47 -15.87 -8.03
N GLU A 184 -2.66 -16.83 -8.47
CA GLU A 184 -1.19 -16.72 -8.36
C GLU A 184 -0.63 -15.67 -9.35
N PHE A 185 -1.13 -15.59 -10.58
CA PHE A 185 -0.72 -14.54 -11.53
C PHE A 185 -1.10 -13.13 -11.08
N CYS A 186 -2.17 -12.98 -10.31
CA CYS A 186 -2.52 -11.73 -9.63
C CYS A 186 -1.67 -11.48 -8.37
N ALA A 187 -0.67 -12.34 -8.06
CA ALA A 187 0.14 -12.28 -6.86
C ALA A 187 -0.70 -12.17 -5.56
N ARG A 188 -1.92 -12.65 -5.60
CA ARG A 188 -2.91 -12.54 -4.51
C ARG A 188 -3.18 -11.11 -4.04
N LEU A 189 -2.89 -10.12 -4.89
CA LEU A 189 -3.13 -8.71 -4.61
C LEU A 189 -4.62 -8.36 -4.82
N PRO A 190 -5.27 -7.73 -3.82
CA PRO A 190 -6.69 -7.37 -3.94
C PRO A 190 -7.03 -6.55 -5.19
N LEU A 191 -6.20 -5.58 -5.57
CA LEU A 191 -6.44 -4.76 -6.76
C LEU A 191 -6.39 -5.60 -8.04
N ALA A 192 -5.38 -6.45 -8.18
CA ALA A 192 -5.22 -7.32 -9.35
C ALA A 192 -6.37 -8.33 -9.46
N LEU A 193 -6.76 -8.96 -8.35
CA LEU A 193 -7.90 -9.89 -8.29
C LEU A 193 -9.22 -9.19 -8.62
N HIS A 194 -9.41 -7.97 -8.12
CA HIS A 194 -10.61 -7.18 -8.41
C HIS A 194 -10.71 -6.86 -9.90
N ILE A 195 -9.63 -6.40 -10.52
CA ILE A 195 -9.56 -6.14 -11.96
C ILE A 195 -9.83 -7.42 -12.77
N ALA A 196 -9.19 -8.53 -12.40
CA ALA A 196 -9.38 -9.83 -13.03
C ALA A 196 -10.85 -10.31 -12.95
N GLY A 197 -11.45 -10.17 -11.76
CA GLY A 197 -12.86 -10.51 -11.54
C GLY A 197 -13.82 -9.63 -12.35
N LEU A 198 -13.60 -8.31 -12.38
CA LEU A 198 -14.39 -7.38 -13.19
C LEU A 198 -14.24 -7.67 -14.70
N TRP A 199 -13.03 -8.01 -15.15
CA TRP A 199 -12.81 -8.40 -16.55
C TRP A 199 -13.64 -9.62 -16.94
N LEU A 200 -13.72 -10.62 -16.05
CA LEU A 200 -14.54 -11.83 -16.27
C LEU A 200 -16.03 -11.58 -16.12
N SER A 201 -16.47 -10.80 -15.14
CA SER A 201 -17.89 -10.53 -14.89
C SER A 201 -18.55 -9.78 -16.03
N THR A 202 -17.79 -8.90 -16.70
CA THR A 202 -18.25 -8.16 -17.88
C THR A 202 -18.16 -8.97 -19.18
N ARG A 203 -17.63 -10.20 -19.14
CA ARG A 203 -17.42 -11.08 -20.31
C ARG A 203 -17.83 -12.53 -20.00
N PRO A 204 -19.15 -12.80 -19.91
CA PRO A 204 -19.66 -14.12 -19.51
C PRO A 204 -19.27 -15.26 -20.46
N HIS A 205 -18.95 -14.92 -21.73
CA HIS A 205 -18.48 -15.86 -22.75
C HIS A 205 -16.99 -16.23 -22.65
N ARG A 206 -16.23 -15.56 -21.80
CA ARG A 206 -14.80 -15.87 -21.56
C ARG A 206 -14.65 -16.80 -20.38
N SER A 207 -13.68 -17.72 -20.44
CA SER A 207 -13.38 -18.67 -19.36
C SER A 207 -12.30 -18.14 -18.41
N LEU A 208 -12.20 -18.74 -17.22
CA LEU A 208 -11.04 -18.54 -16.34
C LEU A 208 -9.74 -18.99 -17.00
N ARG A 209 -9.81 -20.01 -17.85
CA ARG A 209 -8.66 -20.50 -18.65
C ARG A 209 -8.19 -19.45 -19.63
N ASP A 210 -9.10 -18.75 -20.34
CA ASP A 210 -8.74 -17.65 -21.23
C ASP A 210 -8.00 -16.54 -20.49
N LEU A 211 -8.49 -16.20 -19.29
CA LEU A 211 -7.85 -15.19 -18.46
C LEU A 211 -6.48 -15.66 -17.96
N ALA A 212 -6.37 -16.89 -17.45
CA ALA A 212 -5.11 -17.45 -16.97
C ALA A 212 -4.06 -17.47 -18.10
N HIS A 213 -4.45 -17.85 -19.30
CA HIS A 213 -3.56 -17.84 -20.46
C HIS A 213 -3.03 -16.43 -20.78
N ARG A 214 -3.89 -15.40 -20.68
CA ARG A 214 -3.47 -14.00 -20.89
C ARG A 214 -2.55 -13.48 -19.79
N LEU A 215 -2.77 -13.91 -18.55
CA LEU A 215 -1.94 -13.51 -17.41
C LEU A 215 -0.65 -14.30 -17.29
N ALA A 216 -0.47 -15.38 -18.06
CA ALA A 216 0.74 -16.19 -18.05
C ALA A 216 1.96 -15.41 -18.60
N ASP A 217 1.75 -14.54 -19.57
CA ASP A 217 2.78 -13.66 -20.12
C ASP A 217 3.13 -12.55 -19.11
N GLU A 218 4.32 -12.59 -18.54
CA GLU A 218 4.79 -11.62 -17.54
C GLU A 218 4.89 -10.21 -18.10
N GLU A 219 5.33 -10.04 -19.34
CA GLU A 219 5.52 -8.73 -19.97
C GLU A 219 4.18 -8.00 -20.13
N GLN A 220 3.16 -8.75 -20.54
CA GLN A 220 1.84 -8.18 -20.79
C GLN A 220 0.96 -8.12 -19.53
N ARG A 221 1.23 -8.96 -18.53
CA ARG A 221 0.40 -9.14 -17.34
C ARG A 221 0.06 -7.83 -16.65
N ILE A 222 1.07 -7.02 -16.35
CA ILE A 222 0.85 -5.77 -15.61
C ILE A 222 0.07 -4.74 -16.42
N ARG A 223 0.27 -4.71 -17.74
CA ARG A 223 -0.46 -3.84 -18.69
C ARG A 223 -1.90 -4.30 -18.86
N PHE A 224 -2.12 -5.63 -18.88
CA PHE A 224 -3.44 -6.23 -19.02
C PHE A 224 -4.34 -6.01 -17.80
N LEU A 225 -3.78 -5.93 -16.60
CA LEU A 225 -4.52 -5.72 -15.36
C LEU A 225 -5.01 -4.27 -15.24
N ARG A 226 -5.98 -3.95 -16.12
CA ARG A 226 -6.67 -2.66 -16.19
C ARG A 226 -8.14 -2.83 -16.60
N VAL A 227 -9.06 -2.16 -15.89
CA VAL A 227 -10.49 -2.07 -16.22
C VAL A 227 -11.01 -0.68 -15.79
N GLY A 228 -11.51 0.11 -16.74
CA GLY A 228 -11.90 1.49 -16.48
C GLY A 228 -10.75 2.31 -15.91
N ASP A 229 -10.98 2.94 -14.77
CA ASP A 229 -9.99 3.77 -14.07
C ASP A 229 -9.08 2.94 -13.14
N LEU A 230 -9.38 1.65 -12.97
CA LEU A 230 -8.57 0.74 -12.17
C LEU A 230 -7.41 0.18 -12.99
N SER A 231 -6.19 0.41 -12.55
CA SER A 231 -4.97 -0.06 -13.19
C SER A 231 -3.93 -0.45 -12.15
N LEU A 232 -3.47 -1.70 -12.20
CA LEU A 232 -2.36 -2.13 -11.37
C LEU A 232 -1.08 -1.40 -11.78
N GLN A 233 -0.85 -1.26 -13.09
CA GLN A 233 0.30 -0.54 -13.63
C GLN A 233 0.37 0.90 -13.11
N ASP A 234 -0.74 1.66 -13.14
CA ASP A 234 -0.76 3.06 -12.71
C ASP A 234 -0.53 3.18 -11.19
N SER A 235 -1.08 2.23 -10.40
CA SER A 235 -0.85 2.16 -8.96
C SER A 235 0.63 1.94 -8.63
N VAL A 236 1.30 1.01 -9.34
CA VAL A 236 2.72 0.73 -9.14
C VAL A 236 3.59 1.85 -9.71
N ALA A 237 3.21 2.45 -10.85
CA ALA A 237 3.90 3.59 -11.44
C ALA A 237 3.97 4.79 -10.50
N ALA A 238 2.85 5.12 -9.85
CA ALA A 238 2.79 6.20 -8.86
C ALA A 238 3.69 5.93 -7.65
N TYR A 239 3.75 4.67 -7.22
CA TYR A 239 4.64 4.23 -6.15
C TYR A 239 6.11 4.28 -6.58
N HIS A 240 6.46 3.73 -7.75
CA HIS A 240 7.83 3.65 -8.26
C HIS A 240 8.43 5.05 -8.48
N ARG A 241 7.66 6.00 -8.99
CA ARG A 241 8.09 7.41 -9.18
C ARG A 241 8.42 8.12 -7.87
N ALA A 242 7.85 7.68 -6.76
CA ALA A 242 8.15 8.21 -5.43
C ALA A 242 9.41 7.60 -4.80
N LEU A 243 10.00 6.55 -5.40
CA LEU A 243 11.24 5.96 -4.91
C LEU A 243 12.41 6.91 -5.19
N PRO A 244 13.31 7.12 -4.21
CA PRO A 244 14.55 7.84 -4.45
C PRO A 244 15.43 7.14 -5.49
N ALA A 245 16.25 7.90 -6.20
CA ALA A 245 17.10 7.35 -7.26
C ALA A 245 18.07 6.27 -6.76
N HIS A 246 18.60 6.40 -5.53
CA HIS A 246 19.49 5.40 -4.92
C HIS A 246 18.80 4.07 -4.58
N ILE A 247 17.46 4.01 -4.62
CA ILE A 247 16.65 2.79 -4.49
C ILE A 247 16.16 2.31 -5.85
N ALA A 248 15.67 3.21 -6.69
CA ALA A 248 15.13 2.85 -8.00
C ALA A 248 16.22 2.26 -8.94
N ALA A 249 17.44 2.80 -8.91
CA ALA A 249 18.53 2.34 -9.77
C ALA A 249 19.01 0.90 -9.43
N PRO A 250 19.29 0.54 -8.16
CA PRO A 250 19.59 -0.83 -7.78
C PRO A 250 18.48 -1.82 -8.10
N LEU A 251 17.23 -1.40 -8.00
CA LEU A 251 16.06 -2.27 -8.20
C LEU A 251 16.08 -2.93 -9.58
N HIS A 252 16.53 -2.24 -10.63
CA HIS A 252 16.69 -2.81 -11.96
C HIS A 252 17.64 -4.02 -12.02
N ARG A 253 18.62 -4.09 -11.12
CA ARG A 253 19.54 -5.22 -11.03
C ARG A 253 19.00 -6.39 -10.22
N LEU A 254 17.96 -6.15 -9.43
CA LEU A 254 17.34 -7.14 -8.56
C LEU A 254 16.09 -7.80 -9.17
N VAL A 255 15.48 -7.20 -10.20
CA VAL A 255 14.23 -7.72 -10.81
C VAL A 255 14.36 -9.10 -11.44
N ASP A 256 15.58 -9.51 -11.83
CA ASP A 256 15.86 -10.84 -12.36
C ASP A 256 15.92 -11.94 -11.27
N LEU A 257 15.97 -11.54 -10.00
CA LEU A 257 15.91 -12.48 -8.89
C LEU A 257 14.47 -12.98 -8.72
N ARG A 258 14.21 -14.16 -9.29
CA ARG A 258 12.88 -14.81 -9.29
C ARG A 258 12.68 -15.68 -8.07
N GLY A 259 12.89 -15.17 -6.89
CA GLY A 259 12.75 -15.95 -5.65
C GLY A 259 13.21 -15.18 -4.45
N ASP A 260 13.54 -15.94 -3.42
CA ASP A 260 14.08 -15.37 -2.19
C ASP A 260 15.56 -15.07 -2.39
N PHE A 261 15.97 -13.90 -1.93
CA PHE A 261 17.37 -13.47 -1.99
C PHE A 261 17.79 -12.84 -0.65
N GLY A 262 19.07 -12.70 -0.45
CA GLY A 262 19.65 -12.08 0.74
C GLY A 262 20.83 -11.18 0.38
N THR A 263 21.64 -10.89 1.39
CA THR A 263 22.81 -10.00 1.27
C THR A 263 23.79 -10.48 0.21
N ALA A 264 24.01 -11.80 0.09
CA ALA A 264 24.97 -12.35 -0.88
C ALA A 264 24.57 -12.05 -2.34
N GLU A 265 23.29 -12.22 -2.69
CA GLU A 265 22.79 -11.94 -4.03
C GLU A 265 22.80 -10.44 -4.35
N VAL A 266 22.54 -9.57 -3.34
CA VAL A 266 22.67 -8.11 -3.48
C VAL A 266 24.13 -7.71 -3.70
N MET A 267 25.06 -8.32 -2.96
CA MET A 267 26.50 -8.08 -3.14
C MET A 267 26.97 -8.48 -4.55
N ALA A 268 26.51 -9.59 -5.07
CA ALA A 268 26.88 -10.07 -6.39
C ALA A 268 26.34 -9.18 -7.53
N ARG A 269 25.21 -8.51 -7.36
CA ARG A 269 24.53 -7.79 -8.44
C ARG A 269 24.59 -6.26 -8.33
N VAL A 270 24.69 -5.74 -7.13
CA VAL A 270 24.51 -4.28 -6.88
C VAL A 270 25.78 -3.64 -6.34
N THR A 271 26.32 -4.17 -5.25
CA THR A 271 27.46 -3.56 -4.54
C THR A 271 28.32 -4.64 -3.86
N PRO A 272 29.65 -4.61 -3.99
CA PRO A 272 30.50 -5.58 -3.31
C PRO A 272 30.58 -5.36 -1.78
N SER A 273 30.15 -4.21 -1.30
CA SER A 273 30.13 -3.92 0.14
C SER A 273 28.97 -4.60 0.84
N ARG A 274 29.28 -5.40 1.88
CA ARG A 274 28.26 -6.03 2.70
C ARG A 274 27.40 -5.01 3.46
N GLU A 275 28.01 -3.97 3.99
CA GLU A 275 27.33 -2.89 4.71
C GLU A 275 26.30 -2.21 3.79
N HIS A 276 26.72 -1.75 2.61
CA HIS A 276 25.80 -1.15 1.65
C HIS A 276 24.70 -2.11 1.17
N ALA A 277 24.99 -3.42 1.09
CA ALA A 277 23.98 -4.40 0.72
C ALA A 277 22.91 -4.58 1.82
N VAL A 278 23.32 -4.55 3.08
CA VAL A 278 22.40 -4.59 4.24
C VAL A 278 21.56 -3.32 4.28
N ASP A 279 22.19 -2.16 4.20
CA ASP A 279 21.48 -0.86 4.21
C ASP A 279 20.44 -0.78 3.08
N LEU A 280 20.80 -1.27 1.88
CA LEU A 280 19.86 -1.33 0.76
C LEU A 280 18.67 -2.26 1.05
N LEU A 281 18.91 -3.43 1.63
CA LEU A 281 17.85 -4.38 1.98
C LEU A 281 16.88 -3.80 3.02
N ASP A 282 17.43 -3.14 4.05
CA ASP A 282 16.63 -2.47 5.08
C ASP A 282 15.79 -1.33 4.48
N GLU A 283 16.37 -0.53 3.58
CA GLU A 283 15.63 0.55 2.90
C GLU A 283 14.56 0.00 1.94
N LEU A 284 14.83 -1.10 1.22
CA LEU A 284 13.84 -1.77 0.37
C LEU A 284 12.67 -2.31 1.21
N LEU A 285 12.95 -2.88 2.38
CA LEU A 285 11.93 -3.36 3.32
C LEU A 285 11.13 -2.18 3.88
N TYR A 286 11.82 -1.15 4.38
CA TYR A 286 11.22 0.06 4.92
C TYR A 286 10.24 0.72 3.95
N ARG A 287 10.58 0.71 2.66
CA ARG A 287 9.75 1.25 1.57
C ARG A 287 8.73 0.27 1.02
N GLN A 288 8.58 -0.92 1.58
CA GLN A 288 7.63 -1.92 1.07
C GLN A 288 7.90 -2.33 -0.40
N VAL A 289 9.15 -2.31 -0.83
CA VAL A 289 9.60 -2.87 -2.13
C VAL A 289 9.76 -4.37 -2.02
N THR A 290 10.26 -4.81 -0.85
CA THR A 290 10.45 -6.21 -0.46
C THR A 290 9.65 -6.55 0.79
N HIS A 291 9.56 -7.83 1.07
CA HIS A 291 9.12 -8.36 2.37
C HIS A 291 10.07 -9.49 2.80
N VAL A 292 10.11 -9.75 4.10
CA VAL A 292 10.83 -10.91 4.63
C VAL A 292 10.04 -12.16 4.27
N SER A 293 10.70 -13.11 3.59
CA SER A 293 10.10 -14.37 3.15
C SER A 293 10.43 -15.53 4.07
N GLY A 294 11.49 -15.42 4.87
CA GLY A 294 11.93 -16.45 5.81
C GLY A 294 13.37 -16.25 6.26
N THR A 295 13.93 -17.29 6.83
CA THR A 295 15.35 -17.42 7.16
C THR A 295 15.96 -18.51 6.28
N GLY A 296 17.19 -18.31 5.79
CA GLY A 296 17.89 -19.28 4.97
C GLY A 296 18.40 -20.48 5.77
N ASP A 297 18.59 -21.60 5.10
CA ASP A 297 19.14 -22.83 5.70
C ASP A 297 20.61 -22.67 6.16
N ASP A 298 21.31 -21.66 5.62
CA ASP A 298 22.73 -21.36 5.91
C ASP A 298 22.93 -20.48 7.12
N GLY A 299 22.49 -20.93 8.32
CA GLY A 299 22.79 -20.25 9.58
C GLY A 299 21.89 -19.07 9.94
N GLY A 300 20.67 -19.00 9.40
CA GLY A 300 19.65 -18.05 9.86
C GLY A 300 19.68 -16.67 9.18
N ALA A 301 20.36 -16.52 8.05
CA ALA A 301 20.35 -15.26 7.29
C ALA A 301 18.92 -14.93 6.80
N THR A 302 18.50 -13.68 7.01
CA THR A 302 17.19 -13.19 6.54
C THR A 302 17.10 -13.27 5.04
N ARG A 303 15.98 -13.81 4.53
CA ARG A 303 15.66 -13.87 3.10
C ARG A 303 14.53 -12.89 2.78
N TYR A 304 14.67 -12.22 1.67
CA TYR A 304 13.76 -11.18 1.18
C TYR A 304 13.19 -11.60 -0.17
N ARG A 305 12.01 -11.08 -0.48
CA ARG A 305 11.40 -11.24 -1.81
C ARG A 305 10.83 -9.91 -2.28
N LEU A 306 11.06 -9.58 -3.55
CA LEU A 306 10.42 -8.44 -4.19
C LEU A 306 8.90 -8.66 -4.27
N HIS A 307 8.12 -7.63 -4.04
CA HIS A 307 6.70 -7.69 -4.35
C HIS A 307 6.50 -7.83 -5.88
N ASP A 308 5.77 -8.86 -6.31
CA ASP A 308 5.65 -9.23 -7.72
C ASP A 308 5.19 -8.08 -8.61
N ALA A 309 4.23 -7.25 -8.16
CA ALA A 309 3.78 -6.11 -8.94
C ALA A 309 4.89 -5.07 -9.16
N VAL A 310 5.74 -4.83 -8.14
CA VAL A 310 6.88 -3.91 -8.26
C VAL A 310 7.94 -4.51 -9.18
N ARG A 311 8.24 -5.80 -9.03
CA ARG A 311 9.17 -6.53 -9.89
C ARG A 311 8.75 -6.45 -11.36
N LEU A 312 7.51 -6.83 -11.67
CA LEU A 312 6.96 -6.81 -13.03
C LEU A 312 6.97 -5.41 -13.64
N TYR A 313 6.58 -4.41 -12.86
CA TYR A 313 6.59 -3.02 -13.32
C TYR A 313 8.00 -2.54 -13.65
N THR A 314 8.96 -2.77 -12.76
CA THR A 314 10.34 -2.34 -12.97
C THR A 314 10.97 -3.08 -14.15
N ALA A 315 10.70 -4.39 -14.29
CA ALA A 315 11.25 -5.20 -15.39
C ALA A 315 10.71 -4.80 -16.77
N HIS A 316 9.41 -4.47 -16.87
CA HIS A 316 8.74 -4.37 -18.19
C HIS A 316 8.18 -2.97 -18.52
N CYS A 317 8.15 -2.05 -17.57
CA CYS A 317 7.56 -0.73 -17.77
C CYS A 317 8.53 0.43 -17.52
N VAL A 318 9.68 0.18 -16.88
CA VAL A 318 10.69 1.21 -16.61
C VAL A 318 11.88 0.98 -17.55
N PRO A 319 12.32 1.99 -18.32
CA PRO A 319 13.53 1.88 -19.11
C PRO A 319 14.73 1.55 -18.21
N GLY A 320 15.46 0.49 -18.54
CA GLY A 320 16.70 0.16 -17.85
C GLY A 320 17.77 1.23 -18.07
N PRO A 321 18.73 1.40 -17.15
CA PRO A 321 19.87 2.28 -17.38
C PRO A 321 20.61 1.81 -18.66
N PRO A 322 21.14 2.78 -19.46
CA PRO A 322 21.85 2.43 -20.69
C PRO A 322 23.00 1.45 -20.39
N GLY A 323 22.99 0.28 -21.05
CA GLY A 323 24.03 -0.75 -20.92
C GLY A 323 23.63 -2.05 -20.23
N LEU A 324 22.40 -2.21 -19.71
CA LEU A 324 21.95 -3.45 -19.03
C LEU A 324 21.24 -4.47 -19.94
N HIS A 325 20.93 -4.12 -21.17
CA HIS A 325 20.33 -5.01 -22.16
C HIS A 325 21.29 -5.23 -23.34
N ALA A 326 22.34 -6.02 -23.13
CA ALA A 326 22.91 -6.80 -24.22
C ALA A 326 22.40 -8.23 -24.03
N PRO A 327 21.63 -8.83 -24.97
CA PRO A 327 21.35 -10.24 -24.92
C PRO A 327 22.68 -10.94 -25.09
N ALA A 328 23.02 -11.84 -24.18
CA ALA A 328 24.07 -12.82 -24.44
C ALA A 328 23.66 -13.62 -25.67
N ALA A 329 24.50 -13.53 -26.72
CA ALA A 329 24.38 -14.28 -27.94
C ALA A 329 24.63 -15.79 -27.69
#